data_5b3fca45f21fcc12b19bde030fa6d03d
#
_entry.id   5b3fca45f21fcc12b19bde030fa6d03d
#
_cell.length_a   1.000
_cell.length_b   1.000
_cell.length_c   1.000
_cell.angle_alpha   90.00
_cell.angle_beta   90.00
_cell.angle_gamma   90.00
#
_symmetry.space_group_name_H-M   'P 1'
#
loop_
_entity.id
_entity.type
_entity.pdbx_description
1 polymer ?
#
loop_
_entity_poly.entity_id
_entity_poly.type
_entity_poly.pdbx_seq_one_letter_code
_entity_poly.pdbx_strand_id
1 'polypeptide(L)'
;MTQKGQVLLIVVLVMVIGLTVGLSIASKSITSLRSSTDEANSQKALAAAEAGIEQAIKSNVSIAGGSFTNNTTYDTTVTKVLGTSFLLNAGNPVLADDGISLWLSDYSADPNLIYQNRWSGDLTIAWGYSADGCSNAALEVAIISGTKASPVLTRYAFDPCQVRSSVNRFIYLASSGTTISGINFFYKTTISISSGLLAKIIPLYTNASMGVTGSTPLPSQGSTITSTGKSGGT
;
A
#
# COMPACT_ATOMS: atom_id res chain seq x y z
N MET A 1 20.57 77.02 -36.23
CA MET A 1 21.00 76.10 -35.17
C MET A 1 20.48 74.69 -35.49
N THR A 2 21.32 73.76 -35.56
CA THR A 2 21.24 72.52 -36.32
C THR A 2 20.28 71.49 -35.80
N GLN A 3 19.14 71.31 -36.46
CA GLN A 3 18.17 70.24 -36.24
C GLN A 3 18.73 68.82 -36.51
N LYS A 4 19.94 68.71 -37.05
CA LYS A 4 20.57 67.44 -37.45
C LYS A 4 20.93 66.49 -36.26
N GLY A 5 21.19 67.04 -35.05
CA GLY A 5 21.51 66.29 -33.86
C GLY A 5 20.30 65.65 -33.19
N GLN A 6 19.11 66.26 -33.29
CA GLN A 6 17.89 65.72 -32.72
C GLN A 6 17.39 64.45 -33.42
N VAL A 7 17.54 64.39 -34.75
CA VAL A 7 17.13 63.21 -35.55
C VAL A 7 18.00 62.00 -35.20
N LEU A 8 19.29 62.15 -34.98
CA LEU A 8 20.20 61.07 -34.59
C LEU A 8 19.82 60.54 -33.23
N LEU A 9 19.45 61.37 -32.27
CA LEU A 9 19.05 60.98 -30.92
C LEU A 9 17.75 60.14 -30.92
N ILE A 10 16.77 60.55 -31.76
CA ILE A 10 15.52 59.86 -31.94
C ILE A 10 15.75 58.46 -32.58
N VAL A 11 16.62 58.36 -33.60
CA VAL A 11 16.94 57.10 -34.27
C VAL A 11 17.61 56.12 -33.29
N VAL A 12 18.57 56.61 -32.49
CA VAL A 12 19.21 55.78 -31.46
C VAL A 12 18.22 55.33 -30.41
N LEU A 13 17.33 56.20 -29.95
CA LEU A 13 16.30 55.88 -28.97
C LEU A 13 15.36 54.78 -29.51
N VAL A 14 14.89 54.91 -30.73
CA VAL A 14 14.02 53.88 -31.38
C VAL A 14 14.76 52.56 -31.56
N MET A 15 16.05 52.58 -31.92
CA MET A 15 16.86 51.36 -32.00
C MET A 15 17.00 50.67 -30.65
N VAL A 16 17.26 51.39 -29.55
CA VAL A 16 17.39 50.83 -28.20
C VAL A 16 16.05 50.21 -27.76
N ILE A 17 14.94 50.91 -27.98
CA ILE A 17 13.60 50.41 -27.65
C ILE A 17 13.31 49.15 -28.48
N GLY A 18 13.58 49.16 -29.76
CA GLY A 18 13.37 47.98 -30.62
C GLY A 18 14.20 46.77 -30.21
N LEU A 19 15.45 47.00 -29.81
CA LEU A 19 16.36 45.94 -29.34
C LEU A 19 15.91 45.36 -28.00
N THR A 20 15.49 46.21 -27.06
CA THR A 20 14.98 45.73 -25.74
C THR A 20 13.69 44.94 -25.87
N VAL A 21 12.75 45.37 -26.71
CA VAL A 21 11.50 44.61 -26.98
C VAL A 21 11.81 43.29 -27.68
N GLY A 22 12.70 43.31 -28.69
CA GLY A 22 13.12 42.08 -29.39
C GLY A 22 13.77 41.04 -28.47
N LEU A 23 14.70 41.51 -27.59
CA LEU A 23 15.32 40.62 -26.59
C LEU A 23 14.32 40.07 -25.58
N SER A 24 13.34 40.89 -25.16
CA SER A 24 12.29 40.44 -24.21
C SER A 24 11.43 39.32 -24.80
N ILE A 25 11.02 39.47 -26.08
CA ILE A 25 10.22 38.44 -26.77
C ILE A 25 11.03 37.17 -26.98
N ALA A 26 12.29 37.26 -27.38
CA ALA A 26 13.18 36.14 -27.57
C ALA A 26 13.40 35.36 -26.24
N SER A 27 13.66 36.08 -25.15
CA SER A 27 13.83 35.51 -23.82
C SER A 27 12.56 34.75 -23.36
N LYS A 28 11.38 35.38 -23.54
CA LYS A 28 10.10 34.77 -23.20
C LYS A 28 9.84 33.50 -24.03
N SER A 29 10.16 33.53 -25.33
CA SER A 29 10.01 32.36 -26.22
C SER A 29 10.91 31.22 -25.79
N ILE A 30 12.18 31.46 -25.45
CA ILE A 30 13.11 30.44 -24.96
C ILE A 30 12.63 29.87 -23.62
N THR A 31 12.18 30.71 -22.70
CA THR A 31 11.63 30.24 -21.42
C THR A 31 10.39 29.37 -21.62
N SER A 32 9.48 29.75 -22.50
CA SER A 32 8.28 28.98 -22.82
C SER A 32 8.61 27.62 -23.46
N LEU A 33 9.59 27.59 -24.38
CA LEU A 33 10.06 26.34 -24.97
C LEU A 33 10.69 25.41 -23.94
N ARG A 34 11.52 25.94 -23.03
CA ARG A 34 12.10 25.14 -21.93
C ARG A 34 11.01 24.59 -21.02
N SER A 35 10.08 25.41 -20.57
CA SER A 35 8.96 24.96 -19.74
C SER A 35 8.13 23.87 -20.42
N SER A 36 7.83 24.02 -21.70
CA SER A 36 7.10 23.01 -22.48
C SER A 36 7.89 21.68 -22.61
N THR A 37 9.22 21.78 -22.80
CA THR A 37 10.08 20.59 -22.87
C THR A 37 10.17 19.89 -21.50
N ASP A 38 10.30 20.65 -20.42
CA ASP A 38 10.37 20.11 -19.05
C ASP A 38 9.04 19.43 -18.67
N GLU A 39 7.91 20.03 -19.05
CA GLU A 39 6.60 19.42 -18.86
C GLU A 39 6.44 18.11 -19.64
N ALA A 40 6.82 18.10 -20.91
CA ALA A 40 6.81 16.89 -21.74
C ALA A 40 7.73 15.79 -21.18
N ASN A 41 8.91 16.16 -20.67
CA ASN A 41 9.81 15.21 -20.02
C ASN A 41 9.24 14.68 -18.69
N SER A 42 8.60 15.53 -17.91
CA SER A 42 7.94 15.12 -16.67
C SER A 42 6.81 14.11 -16.92
N GLN A 43 5.96 14.35 -17.94
CA GLN A 43 4.90 13.43 -18.32
C GLN A 43 5.46 12.09 -18.82
N LYS A 44 6.54 12.11 -19.61
CA LYS A 44 7.22 10.88 -20.05
C LYS A 44 7.84 10.11 -18.88
N ALA A 45 8.44 10.80 -17.92
CA ALA A 45 9.01 10.18 -16.73
C ALA A 45 7.92 9.53 -15.87
N LEU A 46 6.77 10.22 -15.69
CA LEU A 46 5.63 9.66 -14.97
C LEU A 46 5.10 8.40 -15.65
N ALA A 47 4.87 8.44 -16.97
CA ALA A 47 4.42 7.28 -17.74
C ALA A 47 5.43 6.10 -17.65
N ALA A 48 6.74 6.38 -17.62
CA ALA A 48 7.75 5.35 -17.41
C ALA A 48 7.68 4.73 -16.02
N ALA A 49 7.45 5.54 -14.98
CA ALA A 49 7.26 5.05 -13.61
C ALA A 49 6.01 4.18 -13.49
N GLU A 50 4.88 4.59 -14.07
CA GLU A 50 3.63 3.83 -14.09
C GLU A 50 3.81 2.48 -14.79
N ALA A 51 4.44 2.46 -15.96
CA ALA A 51 4.74 1.22 -16.67
C ALA A 51 5.68 0.30 -15.85
N GLY A 52 6.62 0.87 -15.10
CA GLY A 52 7.45 0.14 -14.13
C GLY A 52 6.62 -0.53 -13.04
N ILE A 53 5.63 0.17 -12.48
CA ILE A 53 4.70 -0.38 -11.49
C ILE A 53 3.90 -1.55 -12.08
N GLU A 54 3.31 -1.37 -13.28
CA GLU A 54 2.53 -2.42 -13.95
C GLU A 54 3.37 -3.68 -14.18
N GLN A 55 4.60 -3.51 -14.63
CA GLN A 55 5.52 -4.63 -14.86
C GLN A 55 5.90 -5.32 -13.55
N ALA A 56 6.14 -4.55 -12.50
CA ALA A 56 6.45 -5.09 -11.17
C ALA A 56 5.25 -5.82 -10.55
N ILE A 57 4.03 -5.34 -10.74
CA ILE A 57 2.80 -6.04 -10.32
C ILE A 57 2.71 -7.41 -11.00
N LYS A 58 2.98 -7.46 -12.31
CA LYS A 58 2.92 -8.70 -13.10
C LYS A 58 4.01 -9.70 -12.72
N SER A 59 5.24 -9.23 -12.51
CA SER A 59 6.41 -10.09 -12.24
C SER A 59 6.65 -10.34 -10.74
N ASN A 60 6.13 -9.47 -9.86
CA ASN A 60 6.41 -9.41 -8.42
C ASN A 60 7.92 -9.37 -8.09
N VAL A 61 8.71 -8.72 -8.96
CA VAL A 61 10.17 -8.59 -8.86
C VAL A 61 10.58 -7.14 -9.06
N SER A 62 11.59 -6.70 -8.31
CA SER A 62 12.23 -5.39 -8.51
C SER A 62 12.91 -5.33 -9.87
N ILE A 63 12.81 -4.19 -10.54
CA ILE A 63 13.38 -3.94 -11.87
C ILE A 63 14.35 -2.78 -11.74
N ALA A 64 15.63 -3.03 -12.01
CA ALA A 64 16.66 -2.01 -12.05
C ALA A 64 17.02 -1.69 -13.52
N GLY A 65 17.06 -0.39 -13.86
CA GLY A 65 17.51 0.06 -15.18
C GLY A 65 16.58 -0.32 -16.32
N GLY A 66 15.28 -0.44 -16.08
CA GLY A 66 14.30 -0.59 -17.15
C GLY A 66 14.33 0.61 -18.11
N SER A 67 14.25 0.38 -19.43
CA SER A 67 14.33 1.45 -20.43
C SER A 67 13.33 1.26 -21.55
N PHE A 68 12.91 2.38 -22.14
CA PHE A 68 12.08 2.43 -23.33
C PHE A 68 12.83 3.10 -24.50
N THR A 69 12.38 2.85 -25.71
CA THR A 69 12.98 3.38 -26.96
C THR A 69 12.96 4.90 -27.09
N ASN A 70 12.17 5.59 -26.24
CA ASN A 70 12.03 7.06 -26.23
C ASN A 70 12.98 7.77 -25.24
N ASN A 71 14.09 7.13 -24.87
CA ASN A 71 15.07 7.61 -23.87
C ASN A 71 14.47 7.86 -22.49
N THR A 72 13.45 7.12 -22.11
CA THR A 72 12.97 7.08 -20.74
C THR A 72 13.48 5.83 -20.02
N THR A 73 13.76 5.98 -18.74
CA THR A 73 14.16 4.86 -17.88
C THR A 73 13.29 4.83 -16.64
N TYR A 74 13.22 3.67 -16.01
CA TYR A 74 12.55 3.49 -14.72
C TYR A 74 13.30 2.50 -13.83
N ASP A 75 13.24 2.75 -12.54
CA ASP A 75 13.73 1.86 -11.50
C ASP A 75 12.56 1.54 -10.58
N THR A 76 12.28 0.26 -10.38
CA THR A 76 11.16 -0.19 -9.56
C THR A 76 11.64 -1.11 -8.46
N THR A 77 11.23 -0.83 -7.23
CA THR A 77 11.53 -1.65 -6.06
C THR A 77 10.26 -2.30 -5.54
N VAL A 78 10.30 -3.62 -5.35
CA VAL A 78 9.24 -4.41 -4.73
C VAL A 78 9.70 -4.85 -3.35
N THR A 79 9.02 -4.39 -2.31
CA THR A 79 9.30 -4.76 -0.92
C THR A 79 8.14 -5.56 -0.37
N LYS A 80 8.38 -6.83 0.00
CA LYS A 80 7.37 -7.70 0.60
C LYS A 80 7.07 -7.27 2.04
N VAL A 81 5.80 -7.29 2.42
CA VAL A 81 5.35 -7.06 3.79
C VAL A 81 5.50 -8.37 4.56
N LEU A 82 6.60 -8.50 5.30
CA LEU A 82 6.99 -9.67 6.07
C LEU A 82 7.03 -9.35 7.57
N GLY A 83 6.76 -10.34 8.41
CA GLY A 83 6.89 -10.20 9.86
C GLY A 83 6.16 -11.27 10.64
N THR A 84 6.31 -11.23 11.96
CA THR A 84 5.55 -12.07 12.90
C THR A 84 4.29 -11.40 13.39
N SER A 85 4.15 -10.08 13.24
CA SER A 85 3.03 -9.31 13.79
C SER A 85 2.57 -8.26 12.79
N PHE A 86 1.26 -8.13 12.63
CA PHE A 86 0.62 -7.16 11.74
C PHE A 86 -0.60 -6.53 12.40
N LEU A 87 -0.81 -5.24 12.14
CA LEU A 87 -2.11 -4.61 12.33
C LEU A 87 -2.96 -4.88 11.09
N LEU A 88 -4.12 -5.48 11.25
CA LEU A 88 -5.05 -5.71 10.16
C LEU A 88 -5.67 -4.37 9.72
N ASN A 89 -5.95 -4.21 8.43
CA ASN A 89 -6.44 -2.97 7.84
C ASN A 89 -5.60 -1.73 8.22
N ALA A 90 -4.26 -1.90 8.34
CA ALA A 90 -3.32 -0.86 8.79
C ALA A 90 -3.69 -0.23 10.17
N GLY A 91 -4.37 -0.99 11.04
CA GLY A 91 -4.84 -0.53 12.35
C GLY A 91 -6.20 0.17 12.33
N ASN A 92 -6.76 0.44 11.16
CA ASN A 92 -8.12 0.99 11.06
C ASN A 92 -9.17 -0.07 11.41
N PRO A 93 -10.33 0.33 11.96
CA PRO A 93 -11.41 -0.60 12.23
C PRO A 93 -11.89 -1.31 10.96
N VAL A 94 -12.09 -2.61 11.04
CA VAL A 94 -12.85 -3.41 10.07
C VAL A 94 -14.31 -3.28 10.44
N LEU A 95 -15.18 -3.06 9.47
CA LEU A 95 -16.61 -2.88 9.70
C LEU A 95 -17.23 -4.19 10.20
N ALA A 96 -18.28 -4.06 11.01
CA ALA A 96 -19.06 -5.22 11.44
C ALA A 96 -19.59 -5.97 10.21
N ASP A 97 -19.57 -7.29 10.28
CA ASP A 97 -20.00 -8.23 9.24
C ASP A 97 -19.15 -8.20 7.95
N ASP A 98 -18.11 -7.35 7.90
CA ASP A 98 -17.08 -7.38 6.87
C ASP A 98 -15.91 -8.26 7.30
N GLY A 99 -15.20 -8.84 6.36
CA GLY A 99 -14.13 -9.80 6.66
C GLY A 99 -12.79 -9.40 6.08
N ILE A 100 -11.76 -9.43 6.93
CA ILE A 100 -10.38 -9.27 6.48
C ILE A 100 -9.69 -10.62 6.33
N SER A 101 -8.87 -10.75 5.29
CA SER A 101 -8.12 -11.98 5.00
C SER A 101 -6.66 -11.82 5.42
N LEU A 102 -6.12 -12.86 6.06
CA LEU A 102 -4.72 -13.02 6.40
C LEU A 102 -4.16 -14.21 5.64
N TRP A 103 -3.16 -13.99 4.82
CA TRP A 103 -2.48 -15.07 4.10
C TRP A 103 -1.67 -15.94 5.06
N LEU A 104 -1.90 -17.25 4.97
CA LEU A 104 -1.16 -18.29 5.70
C LEU A 104 -0.36 -19.20 4.74
N SER A 105 -0.21 -18.75 3.51
CA SER A 105 0.58 -19.42 2.47
C SER A 105 1.07 -18.37 1.48
N ASP A 106 1.98 -18.75 0.61
CA ASP A 106 2.47 -17.83 -0.40
C ASP A 106 1.35 -17.40 -1.37
N TYR A 107 1.21 -16.11 -1.54
CA TYR A 107 0.43 -15.53 -2.63
C TYR A 107 1.29 -15.47 -3.90
N SER A 108 0.74 -15.93 -5.01
CA SER A 108 1.33 -15.77 -6.33
C SER A 108 0.24 -15.50 -7.36
N ALA A 109 0.54 -14.63 -8.32
CA ALA A 109 -0.32 -14.45 -9.50
C ALA A 109 -0.30 -15.68 -10.42
N ASP A 110 0.75 -16.52 -10.35
CA ASP A 110 0.79 -17.83 -11.02
C ASP A 110 -0.07 -18.83 -10.24
N PRO A 111 -1.14 -19.37 -10.85
CA PRO A 111 -2.02 -20.33 -10.20
C PRO A 111 -1.34 -21.64 -9.80
N ASN A 112 -0.16 -21.95 -10.34
CA ASN A 112 0.60 -23.13 -9.97
C ASN A 112 1.46 -22.91 -8.71
N LEU A 113 1.80 -21.65 -8.42
CA LEU A 113 2.66 -21.26 -7.29
C LEU A 113 1.86 -20.72 -6.09
N ILE A 114 0.57 -20.41 -6.27
CA ILE A 114 -0.29 -19.97 -5.17
C ILE A 114 -0.53 -21.12 -4.17
N TYR A 115 -0.59 -20.79 -2.87
CA TYR A 115 -0.79 -21.74 -1.76
C TYR A 115 0.36 -22.73 -1.54
N GLN A 116 1.56 -22.40 -2.02
CA GLN A 116 2.79 -23.09 -1.58
C GLN A 116 3.25 -22.54 -0.21
N ASN A 117 4.22 -23.21 0.41
CA ASN A 117 4.80 -22.80 1.70
C ASN A 117 3.73 -22.48 2.75
N ARG A 118 2.88 -23.46 3.03
CA ARG A 118 1.78 -23.38 4.01
C ARG A 118 2.32 -23.16 5.41
N TRP A 119 1.80 -22.16 6.07
CA TRP A 119 2.21 -21.79 7.42
C TRP A 119 1.66 -22.75 8.47
N SER A 120 2.48 -23.05 9.46
CA SER A 120 2.08 -23.81 10.64
C SER A 120 2.63 -23.12 11.88
N GLY A 121 1.80 -22.99 12.91
CA GLY A 121 2.15 -22.32 14.15
C GLY A 121 0.92 -21.87 14.93
N ASP A 122 1.16 -21.14 16.00
CA ASP A 122 0.11 -20.53 16.81
C ASP A 122 -0.16 -19.12 16.32
N LEU A 123 -1.37 -18.86 15.86
CA LEU A 123 -1.86 -17.56 15.46
C LEU A 123 -2.63 -16.92 16.60
N THR A 124 -2.08 -15.85 17.16
CA THR A 124 -2.78 -14.98 18.12
C THR A 124 -3.48 -13.86 17.38
N ILE A 125 -4.77 -13.69 17.63
CA ILE A 125 -5.61 -12.60 17.12
C ILE A 125 -6.00 -11.75 18.32
N ALA A 126 -5.77 -10.44 18.23
CA ALA A 126 -6.05 -9.48 19.30
C ALA A 126 -6.99 -8.39 18.80
N TRP A 127 -7.93 -7.96 19.66
CA TRP A 127 -8.91 -6.90 19.37
C TRP A 127 -9.46 -6.27 20.62
N GLY A 128 -10.35 -5.31 20.45
CA GLY A 128 -11.06 -4.64 21.54
C GLY A 128 -10.32 -3.46 22.11
N TYR A 129 -11.05 -2.38 22.32
CA TYR A 129 -10.55 -1.09 22.81
C TYR A 129 -10.99 -0.78 24.25
N SER A 130 -11.83 -1.62 24.85
CA SER A 130 -12.40 -1.43 26.19
C SER A 130 -12.35 -2.72 26.99
N ALA A 131 -12.20 -2.58 28.30
CA ALA A 131 -12.32 -3.70 29.24
C ALA A 131 -13.78 -4.23 29.36
N ASP A 132 -14.77 -3.39 29.00
CA ASP A 132 -16.16 -3.85 28.88
C ASP A 132 -16.33 -4.70 27.63
N GLY A 133 -16.47 -6.01 27.83
CA GLY A 133 -16.60 -6.97 26.73
C GLY A 133 -17.77 -6.71 25.81
N CYS A 134 -18.88 -6.22 26.34
CA CYS A 134 -20.10 -5.99 25.56
C CYS A 134 -20.00 -4.78 24.61
N SER A 135 -19.09 -3.86 24.87
CA SER A 135 -18.76 -2.74 23.99
C SER A 135 -17.83 -3.14 22.82
N ASN A 136 -17.31 -4.37 22.81
CA ASN A 136 -16.41 -4.84 21.77
C ASN A 136 -17.09 -5.84 20.84
N ALA A 137 -16.50 -6.00 19.64
CA ALA A 137 -16.93 -6.99 18.67
C ALA A 137 -16.78 -8.43 19.19
N ALA A 138 -17.68 -9.31 18.82
CA ALA A 138 -17.36 -10.73 18.74
C ALA A 138 -16.62 -11.00 17.44
N LEU A 139 -15.83 -12.07 17.37
CA LEU A 139 -15.11 -12.45 16.16
C LEU A 139 -15.54 -13.84 15.68
N GLU A 140 -15.81 -13.94 14.39
CA GLU A 140 -15.78 -15.21 13.67
C GLU A 140 -14.43 -15.33 12.96
N VAL A 141 -13.79 -16.50 13.09
CA VAL A 141 -12.50 -16.80 12.46
C VAL A 141 -12.63 -18.07 11.65
N ALA A 142 -12.51 -17.97 10.35
CA ALA A 142 -12.52 -19.10 9.43
C ALA A 142 -11.09 -19.38 8.95
N ILE A 143 -10.57 -20.56 9.27
CA ILE A 143 -9.24 -21.02 8.85
C ILE A 143 -9.42 -22.02 7.70
N ILE A 144 -8.82 -21.72 6.57
CA ILE A 144 -8.67 -22.65 5.46
C ILE A 144 -7.28 -23.25 5.56
N SER A 145 -7.19 -24.57 5.66
CA SER A 145 -5.94 -25.33 5.79
C SER A 145 -5.89 -26.49 4.82
N GLY A 146 -4.81 -27.27 4.81
CA GLY A 146 -4.67 -28.45 3.96
C GLY A 146 -3.96 -28.13 2.64
N THR A 147 -4.49 -28.63 1.53
CA THR A 147 -3.91 -28.41 0.20
C THR A 147 -4.92 -27.72 -0.73
N LYS A 148 -4.44 -27.11 -1.81
CA LYS A 148 -5.31 -26.51 -2.85
C LYS A 148 -6.33 -27.50 -3.41
N ALA A 149 -5.93 -28.79 -3.55
CA ALA A 149 -6.80 -29.85 -4.06
C ALA A 149 -7.76 -30.39 -3.01
N SER A 150 -7.43 -30.27 -1.72
CA SER A 150 -8.22 -30.78 -0.60
C SER A 150 -8.18 -29.78 0.56
N PRO A 151 -8.88 -28.65 0.44
CA PRO A 151 -8.94 -27.65 1.50
C PRO A 151 -9.85 -28.12 2.63
N VAL A 152 -9.49 -27.77 3.86
CA VAL A 152 -10.27 -28.03 5.08
C VAL A 152 -10.64 -26.68 5.68
N LEU A 153 -11.92 -26.46 5.92
CA LEU A 153 -12.43 -25.26 6.59
C LEU A 153 -12.71 -25.56 8.06
N THR A 154 -12.07 -24.81 8.96
CA THR A 154 -12.36 -24.83 10.39
C THR A 154 -12.84 -23.45 10.81
N ARG A 155 -13.91 -23.38 11.59
CA ARG A 155 -14.51 -22.13 12.06
C ARG A 155 -14.44 -22.04 13.58
N TYR A 156 -14.13 -20.85 14.06
CA TYR A 156 -14.10 -20.50 15.47
C TYR A 156 -14.95 -19.23 15.66
N ALA A 157 -15.57 -19.11 16.81
CA ALA A 157 -16.32 -17.92 17.16
C ALA A 157 -16.05 -17.54 18.63
N PHE A 158 -15.69 -16.29 18.86
CA PHE A 158 -15.26 -15.78 20.16
C PHE A 158 -16.08 -14.54 20.52
N ASP A 159 -16.48 -14.42 21.77
CA ASP A 159 -17.22 -13.25 22.25
C ASP A 159 -16.70 -12.78 23.62
N PRO A 160 -16.23 -11.55 23.74
CA PRO A 160 -15.82 -10.99 25.02
C PRO A 160 -16.99 -10.60 25.92
N CYS A 161 -18.24 -10.52 25.39
CA CYS A 161 -19.43 -10.23 26.18
C CYS A 161 -20.04 -11.52 26.74
N GLN A 162 -19.92 -11.74 28.06
CA GLN A 162 -20.40 -12.95 28.71
C GLN A 162 -21.92 -13.19 28.51
N VAL A 163 -22.71 -12.12 28.59
CA VAL A 163 -24.18 -12.22 28.39
C VAL A 163 -24.50 -12.60 26.95
N ARG A 164 -23.84 -11.98 25.99
CA ARG A 164 -24.03 -12.27 24.55
C ARG A 164 -23.54 -13.66 24.17
N SER A 165 -22.39 -14.10 24.73
CA SER A 165 -21.84 -15.43 24.48
C SER A 165 -22.73 -16.57 24.98
N SER A 166 -23.48 -16.35 26.04
CA SER A 166 -24.45 -17.33 26.55
C SER A 166 -25.64 -17.56 25.58
N VAL A 167 -25.96 -16.57 24.75
CA VAL A 167 -27.07 -16.61 23.77
C VAL A 167 -26.57 -17.13 22.42
N ASN A 168 -25.46 -16.56 21.89
CA ASN A 168 -24.92 -16.91 20.58
C ASN A 168 -24.09 -18.19 20.59
N ARG A 169 -23.75 -18.73 21.76
CA ARG A 169 -22.91 -19.90 21.98
C ARG A 169 -21.49 -19.78 21.47
N PHE A 170 -20.99 -18.58 21.36
CA PHE A 170 -19.59 -18.32 21.05
C PHE A 170 -18.72 -18.59 22.30
N ILE A 171 -17.46 -18.89 22.07
CA ILE A 171 -16.49 -19.07 23.16
C ILE A 171 -16.31 -17.73 23.87
N TYR A 172 -16.67 -17.70 25.15
CA TYR A 172 -16.43 -16.52 25.97
C TYR A 172 -14.94 -16.34 26.22
N LEU A 173 -14.49 -15.09 26.10
CA LEU A 173 -13.11 -14.70 26.41
C LEU A 173 -13.08 -13.59 27.46
N ALA A 174 -12.41 -13.89 28.56
CA ALA A 174 -12.06 -12.88 29.54
C ALA A 174 -10.98 -11.92 28.99
N SER A 175 -10.94 -10.71 29.52
CA SER A 175 -9.89 -9.74 29.17
C SER A 175 -8.50 -10.31 29.49
N SER A 176 -7.61 -10.29 28.52
CA SER A 176 -6.25 -10.84 28.64
C SER A 176 -5.20 -10.01 27.93
N GLY A 177 -5.43 -8.73 27.80
CA GLY A 177 -4.60 -7.67 27.22
C GLY A 177 -3.33 -8.06 26.44
N THR A 178 -3.07 -7.39 25.35
CA THR A 178 -1.80 -7.56 24.61
C THR A 178 -1.53 -6.32 23.77
N THR A 179 -0.26 -6.09 23.45
CA THR A 179 0.16 -4.98 22.60
C THR A 179 0.72 -5.55 21.29
N ILE A 180 0.21 -5.09 20.15
CA ILE A 180 0.71 -5.45 18.83
C ILE A 180 1.03 -4.16 18.07
N SER A 181 2.27 -4.02 17.62
CA SER A 181 2.75 -2.85 16.87
C SER A 181 2.42 -1.51 17.55
N GLY A 182 2.53 -1.46 18.90
CA GLY A 182 2.28 -0.26 19.70
C GLY A 182 0.80 0.01 20.04
N ILE A 183 -0.13 -0.81 19.56
CA ILE A 183 -1.57 -0.70 19.88
C ILE A 183 -1.93 -1.71 20.97
N ASN A 184 -2.60 -1.24 22.04
CA ASN A 184 -3.08 -2.09 23.13
C ASN A 184 -4.47 -2.64 22.79
N PHE A 185 -4.61 -3.96 22.91
CA PHE A 185 -5.87 -4.69 22.74
C PHE A 185 -6.28 -5.31 24.08
N PHE A 186 -7.57 -5.36 24.36
CA PHE A 186 -8.10 -5.91 25.62
C PHE A 186 -8.37 -7.40 25.55
N TYR A 187 -8.59 -7.95 24.36
CA TYR A 187 -8.93 -9.36 24.15
C TYR A 187 -7.99 -9.98 23.13
N LYS A 188 -7.69 -11.25 23.35
CA LYS A 188 -6.93 -12.06 22.40
C LYS A 188 -7.39 -13.52 22.46
N THR A 189 -7.19 -14.20 21.36
CA THR A 189 -7.32 -15.65 21.26
C THR A 189 -6.13 -16.22 20.49
N THR A 190 -5.79 -17.47 20.75
CA THR A 190 -4.72 -18.15 20.02
C THR A 190 -5.28 -19.43 19.41
N ILE A 191 -5.01 -19.64 18.13
CA ILE A 191 -5.45 -20.79 17.34
C ILE A 191 -4.21 -21.49 16.80
N SER A 192 -4.03 -22.77 17.11
CA SER A 192 -2.97 -23.59 16.53
C SER A 192 -3.38 -24.03 15.12
N ILE A 193 -2.55 -23.74 14.14
CA ILE A 193 -2.81 -23.96 12.72
C ILE A 193 -1.75 -24.91 12.17
N SER A 194 -2.19 -25.91 11.40
CA SER A 194 -1.33 -26.80 10.64
C SER A 194 -1.66 -26.67 9.15
N SER A 195 -0.65 -26.45 8.32
CA SER A 195 -0.78 -26.29 6.86
C SER A 195 -1.83 -25.24 6.47
N GLY A 196 -1.79 -24.07 7.10
CA GLY A 196 -2.71 -22.96 6.83
C GLY A 196 -2.54 -22.39 5.42
N LEU A 197 -3.65 -22.08 4.77
CA LEU A 197 -3.73 -21.43 3.47
C LEU A 197 -4.16 -19.97 3.62
N LEU A 198 -5.25 -19.75 4.36
CA LEU A 198 -5.87 -18.45 4.56
C LEU A 198 -6.63 -18.43 5.88
N ALA A 199 -6.59 -17.32 6.60
CA ALA A 199 -7.52 -17.02 7.68
C ALA A 199 -8.41 -15.86 7.28
N LYS A 200 -9.73 -15.98 7.46
CA LYS A 200 -10.68 -14.88 7.35
C LYS A 200 -11.20 -14.54 8.73
N ILE A 201 -11.10 -13.26 9.11
CA ILE A 201 -11.48 -12.76 10.43
C ILE A 201 -12.58 -11.73 10.22
N ILE A 202 -13.73 -11.95 10.87
CA ILE A 202 -14.95 -11.16 10.69
C ILE A 202 -15.37 -10.62 12.06
N PRO A 203 -15.34 -9.31 12.30
CA PRO A 203 -15.93 -8.72 13.48
C PRO A 203 -17.45 -8.72 13.35
N LEU A 204 -18.14 -9.03 14.43
CA LEU A 204 -19.59 -9.10 14.50
C LEU A 204 -20.10 -8.11 15.54
N TYR A 205 -21.31 -7.57 15.31
CA TYR A 205 -22.04 -6.63 16.15
C TYR A 205 -21.50 -5.20 16.16
N THR A 206 -20.19 -4.99 16.11
CA THR A 206 -19.56 -3.66 16.06
C THR A 206 -18.22 -3.74 15.31
N ASN A 207 -17.75 -2.61 14.82
CA ASN A 207 -16.46 -2.50 14.14
C ASN A 207 -15.31 -2.81 15.10
N ALA A 208 -14.23 -3.38 14.59
CA ALA A 208 -13.06 -3.70 15.39
C ALA A 208 -11.75 -3.38 14.69
N SER A 209 -10.84 -2.69 15.39
CA SER A 209 -9.41 -2.73 15.07
C SER A 209 -8.83 -4.03 15.59
N MET A 210 -8.01 -4.67 14.79
CA MET A 210 -7.47 -5.99 15.07
C MET A 210 -5.98 -6.07 14.75
N GLY A 211 -5.27 -6.87 15.53
CA GLY A 211 -3.88 -7.23 15.27
C GLY A 211 -3.68 -8.73 15.33
N VAL A 212 -2.67 -9.22 14.65
CA VAL A 212 -2.30 -10.63 14.63
C VAL A 212 -0.83 -10.81 14.93
N THR A 213 -0.51 -11.92 15.59
CA THR A 213 0.88 -12.35 15.83
C THR A 213 0.98 -13.85 15.60
N GLY A 214 1.94 -14.26 14.77
CA GLY A 214 2.30 -15.67 14.59
C GLY A 214 3.45 -16.08 15.50
N SER A 215 3.47 -17.33 15.95
CA SER A 215 4.62 -17.92 16.69
C SER A 215 5.87 -18.04 15.82
N THR A 216 5.71 -18.04 14.51
CA THR A 216 6.78 -17.99 13.48
C THR A 216 6.43 -16.89 12.47
N PRO A 217 7.39 -16.43 11.64
CA PRO A 217 7.10 -15.44 10.60
C PRO A 217 5.92 -15.86 9.72
N LEU A 218 4.97 -14.94 9.57
CA LEU A 218 3.82 -15.12 8.70
C LEU A 218 4.25 -14.92 7.23
N PRO A 219 3.60 -15.58 6.27
CA PRO A 219 3.81 -15.32 4.85
C PRO A 219 3.60 -13.85 4.50
N SER A 220 4.11 -13.43 3.35
CA SER A 220 3.91 -12.07 2.88
C SER A 220 2.43 -11.72 2.76
N GLN A 221 2.03 -10.63 3.38
CA GLN A 221 0.64 -10.13 3.33
C GLN A 221 0.38 -9.21 2.13
N GLY A 222 1.41 -8.94 1.36
CA GLY A 222 1.37 -8.07 0.19
C GLY A 222 2.75 -7.52 -0.15
N SER A 223 2.80 -6.59 -1.08
CA SER A 223 4.04 -5.93 -1.48
C SER A 223 3.81 -4.43 -1.63
N THR A 224 4.79 -3.64 -1.21
CA THR A 224 4.86 -2.22 -1.54
C THR A 224 5.72 -2.07 -2.79
N ILE A 225 5.20 -1.40 -3.80
CA ILE A 225 5.90 -1.15 -5.06
C ILE A 225 6.15 0.35 -5.17
N THR A 226 7.41 0.71 -5.34
CA THR A 226 7.82 2.10 -5.59
C THR A 226 8.56 2.14 -6.91
N SER A 227 8.18 3.07 -7.79
CA SER A 227 8.83 3.24 -9.09
C SER A 227 9.24 4.69 -9.30
N THR A 228 10.42 4.88 -9.88
CA THR A 228 10.95 6.19 -10.25
C THR A 228 11.25 6.19 -11.75
N GLY A 229 10.57 7.06 -12.49
CA GLY A 229 10.81 7.28 -13.90
C GLY A 229 11.74 8.47 -14.15
N LYS A 230 12.52 8.41 -15.21
CA LYS A 230 13.39 9.49 -15.68
C LYS A 230 13.21 9.68 -17.19
N SER A 231 13.20 10.94 -17.64
CA SER A 231 13.16 11.33 -19.05
C SER A 231 14.08 12.52 -19.28
N GLY A 232 14.70 12.57 -20.48
CA GLY A 232 15.63 13.64 -20.81
C GLY A 232 16.94 13.44 -20.08
N GLY A 233 17.77 12.51 -20.54
CA GLY A 233 19.11 12.29 -20.00
C GLY A 233 20.04 13.45 -20.35
N THR A 234 20.58 14.09 -19.36
CA THR A 234 21.93 14.67 -19.31
C THR A 234 22.61 14.09 -18.12
#